data_6a4336beedd70b838601961a9e5ed71e
#
_entry.id   6a4336beedd70b838601961a9e5ed71e
#
_cell.length_a   1.000
_cell.length_b   1.000
_cell.length_c   1.000
_cell.angle_alpha   90.00
_cell.angle_beta   90.00
_cell.angle_gamma   90.00
#
_symmetry.space_group_name_H-M   'P 1'
#
loop_
_entity.id
_entity.type
_entity.pdbx_description
1 polymer ?
#
loop_
_entity_poly.entity_id
_entity_poly.type
_entity_poly.pdbx_seq_one_letter_code
_entity_poly.pdbx_strand_id
1 'polypeptide(L)'
;MTSYSPFPAAHEPTGHVVRWGTWAGDGEETTTILWENEGFTVSGQVSDAPGRDHIQYVLRLSPTWQVRQFLLFRDLEEPDLWLATDGNGRWGEMNGAHRTELDGCYDIHLACTPFTHTLPIRRLPLLDGHTAEFPVVEINPDILEVQAVMHRYTRTTAHVWTVEREDDSESIELEVDEFGLVRDYPSRFRRLAPDTRDAS
;
A
#
# COMPACT_ATOMS: atom_id res chain seq x y z
N MET A 1 13.19 7.34 -15.17
CA MET A 1 12.21 7.99 -14.29
C MET A 1 10.88 7.34 -14.52
N THR A 2 10.33 6.68 -13.54
CA THR A 2 8.93 6.21 -13.55
C THR A 2 8.05 7.45 -13.57
N SER A 3 7.44 7.74 -14.72
CA SER A 3 6.60 8.94 -14.87
C SER A 3 5.14 8.56 -14.63
N TYR A 4 4.81 8.24 -13.40
CA TYR A 4 3.40 8.19 -13.01
C TYR A 4 2.86 9.60 -12.85
N SER A 5 1.61 9.80 -13.20
CA SER A 5 0.93 11.07 -13.00
C SER A 5 0.99 11.50 -11.53
N PRO A 6 1.21 12.78 -11.24
CA PRO A 6 1.09 13.28 -9.89
C PRO A 6 -0.36 13.15 -9.42
N PHE A 7 -0.57 12.84 -8.15
CA PHE A 7 -1.89 12.99 -7.55
C PHE A 7 -2.26 14.49 -7.50
N PRO A 8 -3.55 14.83 -7.60
CA PRO A 8 -4.00 16.19 -7.47
C PRO A 8 -3.42 16.84 -6.22
N ALA A 9 -2.87 18.05 -6.36
CA ALA A 9 -2.35 18.80 -5.24
C ALA A 9 -3.50 19.26 -4.33
N ALA A 10 -3.17 19.66 -3.10
CA ALA A 10 -4.01 20.00 -1.95
C ALA A 10 -5.25 20.92 -2.16
N HIS A 11 -5.70 21.16 -3.38
CA HIS A 11 -6.88 21.98 -3.68
C HIS A 11 -8.19 21.19 -3.73
N GLU A 12 -8.11 19.85 -3.72
CA GLU A 12 -9.29 19.00 -3.59
C GLU A 12 -9.35 18.47 -2.16
N PRO A 13 -10.23 18.97 -1.31
CA PRO A 13 -10.34 18.56 0.10
C PRO A 13 -10.75 17.08 0.27
N THR A 14 -11.24 16.44 -0.77
CA THR A 14 -11.66 15.03 -0.78
C THR A 14 -10.54 14.05 -1.07
N GLY A 15 -9.38 14.52 -1.59
CA GLY A 15 -8.29 13.65 -2.00
C GLY A 15 -8.63 12.77 -3.22
N HIS A 16 -7.72 11.86 -3.55
CA HIS A 16 -7.93 10.86 -4.61
C HIS A 16 -8.46 9.57 -3.99
N VAL A 17 -9.68 9.21 -4.33
CA VAL A 17 -10.35 8.01 -3.81
C VAL A 17 -10.25 6.87 -4.83
N VAL A 18 -9.89 5.70 -4.34
CA VAL A 18 -9.83 4.46 -5.12
C VAL A 18 -10.50 3.33 -4.36
N ARG A 19 -11.17 2.42 -5.10
CA ARG A 19 -11.88 1.29 -4.49
C ARG A 19 -11.50 0.00 -5.18
N TRP A 20 -11.35 -1.05 -4.39
CA TRP A 20 -11.18 -2.42 -4.85
C TRP A 20 -12.22 -3.33 -4.23
N GLY A 21 -12.62 -4.35 -4.97
CA GLY A 21 -13.42 -5.46 -4.45
C GLY A 21 -12.60 -6.74 -4.49
N THR A 22 -12.87 -7.66 -3.58
CA THR A 22 -12.34 -9.03 -3.67
C THR A 22 -12.89 -9.72 -4.90
N TRP A 23 -12.15 -10.68 -5.46
CA TRP A 23 -12.65 -11.51 -6.57
C TRP A 23 -13.86 -12.35 -6.18
N ALA A 24 -13.97 -12.75 -4.92
CA ALA A 24 -15.12 -13.48 -4.38
C ALA A 24 -16.38 -12.58 -4.25
N GLY A 25 -16.19 -11.26 -4.21
CA GLY A 25 -17.27 -10.28 -4.06
C GLY A 25 -17.81 -10.18 -2.64
N ASP A 26 -17.07 -10.69 -1.67
CA ASP A 26 -17.41 -10.72 -0.24
C ASP A 26 -16.76 -9.57 0.55
N GLY A 27 -15.85 -8.82 -0.06
CA GLY A 27 -15.15 -7.72 0.59
C GLY A 27 -14.86 -6.57 -0.36
N GLU A 28 -14.68 -5.38 0.21
CA GLU A 28 -14.33 -4.16 -0.48
C GLU A 28 -13.28 -3.37 0.29
N GLU A 29 -12.48 -2.60 -0.41
CA GLU A 29 -11.58 -1.60 0.14
C GLU A 29 -11.89 -0.24 -0.47
N THR A 30 -11.91 0.79 0.38
CA THR A 30 -11.89 2.19 -0.03
C THR A 30 -10.63 2.84 0.52
N THR A 31 -9.81 3.37 -0.37
CA THR A 31 -8.57 4.06 -0.01
C THR A 31 -8.62 5.50 -0.49
N THR A 32 -8.28 6.43 0.39
CA THR A 32 -8.17 7.86 0.11
C THR A 32 -6.71 8.28 0.21
N ILE A 33 -6.21 8.97 -0.81
CA ILE A 33 -4.85 9.51 -0.88
C ILE A 33 -4.96 11.04 -0.85
N LEU A 34 -4.44 11.65 0.19
CA LEU A 34 -4.51 13.09 0.41
C LEU A 34 -3.09 13.68 0.49
N TRP A 35 -2.86 14.80 -0.23
CA TRP A 35 -1.64 15.58 -0.06
C TRP A 35 -1.81 16.54 1.11
N GLU A 36 -1.05 16.35 2.18
CA GLU A 36 -1.06 17.22 3.36
C GLU A 36 0.29 17.18 4.08
N ASN A 37 0.62 18.22 4.82
CA ASN A 37 1.85 18.29 5.63
C ASN A 37 3.13 17.95 4.85
N GLU A 38 3.23 18.44 3.61
CA GLU A 38 4.38 18.22 2.71
C GLU A 38 4.63 16.73 2.37
N GLY A 39 3.59 15.93 2.35
CA GLY A 39 3.63 14.52 2.01
C GLY A 39 2.26 13.96 1.67
N PHE A 40 2.11 12.65 1.73
CA PHE A 40 0.82 12.01 1.52
C PHE A 40 0.34 11.33 2.80
N THR A 41 -0.95 11.49 3.07
CA THR A 41 -1.68 10.64 4.01
C THR A 41 -2.57 9.71 3.19
N VAL A 42 -2.46 8.45 3.45
CA VAL A 42 -3.29 7.41 2.85
C VAL A 42 -4.11 6.75 3.95
N SER A 43 -5.42 6.75 3.78
CA SER A 43 -6.33 6.08 4.71
C SER A 43 -7.12 5.02 3.95
N GLY A 44 -7.04 3.78 4.39
CA GLY A 44 -7.76 2.65 3.82
C GLY A 44 -8.76 2.07 4.82
N GLN A 45 -9.92 1.69 4.30
CA GLN A 45 -10.98 0.97 5.02
C GLN A 45 -11.27 -0.31 4.25
N VAL A 46 -11.08 -1.45 4.90
CA VAL A 46 -11.28 -2.78 4.34
C VAL A 46 -12.47 -3.42 5.05
N SER A 47 -13.43 -3.91 4.30
CA SER A 47 -14.59 -4.63 4.81
C SER A 47 -14.58 -6.08 4.30
N ASP A 48 -14.96 -7.02 5.15
CA ASP A 48 -15.17 -8.44 4.84
C ASP A 48 -16.64 -8.77 4.52
N ALA A 49 -17.54 -7.79 4.72
CA ALA A 49 -18.95 -7.85 4.37
C ALA A 49 -19.51 -6.43 4.20
N PRO A 50 -20.57 -6.23 3.40
CA PRO A 50 -21.16 -4.93 3.20
C PRO A 50 -21.55 -4.24 4.53
N GLY A 51 -20.95 -3.06 4.78
CA GLY A 51 -21.24 -2.24 5.96
C GLY A 51 -20.57 -2.66 7.25
N ARG A 52 -19.59 -3.57 7.19
CA ARG A 52 -18.76 -3.96 8.33
C ARG A 52 -17.29 -3.73 8.00
N ASP A 53 -16.78 -2.55 8.36
CA ASP A 53 -15.36 -2.27 8.29
C ASP A 53 -14.63 -3.15 9.33
N HIS A 54 -13.70 -3.93 8.84
CA HIS A 54 -12.95 -4.91 9.60
C HIS A 54 -11.56 -4.41 9.95
N ILE A 55 -10.94 -3.72 8.99
CA ILE A 55 -9.59 -3.18 9.11
C ILE A 55 -9.59 -1.74 8.62
N GLN A 56 -8.94 -0.87 9.38
CA GLN A 56 -8.59 0.47 8.94
C GLN A 56 -7.08 0.64 9.04
N TYR A 57 -6.49 1.33 8.07
CA TYR A 57 -5.07 1.65 8.13
C TYR A 57 -4.81 3.10 7.73
N VAL A 58 -3.73 3.66 8.28
CA VAL A 58 -3.23 4.98 7.92
C VAL A 58 -1.74 4.90 7.62
N LEU A 59 -1.35 5.41 6.46
CA LEU A 59 0.04 5.58 6.05
C LEU A 59 0.38 7.06 5.96
N ARG A 60 1.51 7.44 6.51
CA ARG A 60 2.16 8.73 6.26
C ARG A 60 3.35 8.49 5.35
N LEU A 61 3.37 9.18 4.22
CA LEU A 61 4.40 9.04 3.20
C LEU A 61 5.11 10.37 2.95
N SER A 62 6.39 10.29 2.59
CA SER A 62 7.11 11.45 2.07
C SER A 62 6.61 11.84 0.67
N PRO A 63 7.00 13.03 0.14
CA PRO A 63 6.72 13.42 -1.25
C PRO A 63 7.25 12.42 -2.29
N THR A 64 8.25 11.62 -1.91
CA THR A 64 8.88 10.59 -2.76
C THR A 64 8.38 9.18 -2.47
N TRP A 65 7.22 9.05 -1.86
CA TRP A 65 6.54 7.78 -1.57
C TRP A 65 7.25 6.85 -0.59
N GLN A 66 8.17 7.36 0.21
CA GLN A 66 8.77 6.61 1.31
C GLN A 66 7.84 6.59 2.51
N VAL A 67 7.65 5.42 3.10
CA VAL A 67 6.88 5.28 4.35
C VAL A 67 7.56 6.05 5.48
N ARG A 68 6.77 6.75 6.28
CA ARG A 68 7.19 7.45 7.51
C ARG A 68 6.51 6.86 8.74
N GLN A 69 5.25 6.51 8.59
CA GLN A 69 4.43 5.98 9.68
C GLN A 69 3.34 5.06 9.12
N PHE A 70 3.00 4.06 9.89
CA PHE A 70 1.91 3.14 9.61
C PHE A 70 1.12 2.88 10.90
N LEU A 71 -0.20 2.94 10.80
CA LEU A 71 -1.14 2.57 11.85
C LEU A 71 -2.13 1.57 11.29
N LEU A 72 -2.47 0.57 12.11
CA LEU A 72 -3.49 -0.42 11.81
C LEU A 72 -4.49 -0.46 12.96
N PHE A 73 -5.77 -0.45 12.61
CA PHE A 73 -6.89 -0.56 13.52
C PHE A 73 -7.77 -1.73 13.08
N ARG A 74 -8.28 -2.52 14.01
CA ARG A 74 -9.21 -3.60 13.74
C ARG A 74 -10.59 -3.33 14.33
N ASP A 75 -10.72 -3.40 15.63
CA ASP A 75 -12.02 -3.25 16.30
C ASP A 75 -12.03 -2.14 17.36
N LEU A 76 -10.92 -1.46 17.57
CA LEU A 76 -10.73 -0.43 18.60
C LEU A 76 -10.47 0.94 18.00
N GLU A 77 -10.76 1.98 18.76
CA GLU A 77 -10.39 3.36 18.40
C GLU A 77 -8.87 3.60 18.50
N GLU A 78 -8.15 2.82 19.31
CA GLU A 78 -6.70 2.85 19.41
C GLU A 78 -6.07 1.87 18.42
N PRO A 79 -4.91 2.22 17.81
CA PRO A 79 -4.26 1.36 16.84
C PRO A 79 -3.75 0.06 17.51
N ASP A 80 -4.05 -1.08 16.89
CA ASP A 80 -3.49 -2.39 17.25
C ASP A 80 -2.00 -2.48 16.91
N LEU A 81 -1.58 -1.78 15.86
CA LEU A 81 -0.18 -1.70 15.43
C LEU A 81 0.17 -0.26 15.05
N TRP A 82 1.30 0.21 15.56
CA TRP A 82 1.90 1.48 15.20
C TRP A 82 3.38 1.29 14.90
N LEU A 83 3.79 1.62 13.69
CA LEU A 83 5.17 1.57 13.24
C LEU A 83 5.58 2.92 12.67
N ALA A 84 6.79 3.33 12.93
CA ALA A 84 7.39 4.51 12.31
C ALA A 84 8.83 4.23 11.89
N THR A 85 9.31 4.96 10.88
CA THR A 85 10.69 4.85 10.41
C THR A 85 11.35 6.21 10.29
N ASP A 86 12.66 6.24 10.51
CA ASP A 86 13.51 7.43 10.30
C ASP A 86 13.71 7.78 8.81
N GLY A 87 13.21 6.92 7.90
CA GLY A 87 13.37 7.04 6.45
C GLY A 87 14.70 6.50 5.92
N ASN A 88 15.54 5.94 6.79
CA ASN A 88 16.81 5.28 6.45
C ASN A 88 16.75 3.76 6.70
N GLY A 89 15.54 3.21 6.82
CA GLY A 89 15.32 1.78 7.02
C GLY A 89 15.38 1.34 8.47
N ARG A 90 15.37 2.25 9.44
CA ARG A 90 15.28 1.90 10.85
C ARG A 90 13.83 2.08 11.34
N TRP A 91 13.29 1.03 11.94
CA TRP A 91 11.90 0.98 12.38
C TRP A 91 11.75 0.98 13.91
N GLY A 92 10.67 1.56 14.38
CA GLY A 92 10.33 1.59 15.81
C GLY A 92 8.83 1.62 16.05
N GLU A 93 8.45 1.37 17.29
CA GLU A 93 7.08 1.41 17.78
C GLU A 93 6.78 2.74 18.51
N MET A 94 5.50 2.98 18.85
CA MET A 94 5.04 4.17 19.57
C MET A 94 5.80 4.39 20.91
N ASN A 95 6.13 3.31 21.59
CA ASN A 95 6.86 3.34 22.88
C ASN A 95 8.37 3.63 22.72
N GLY A 96 8.84 3.79 21.47
CA GLY A 96 10.25 4.02 21.13
C GLY A 96 11.08 2.74 21.04
N ALA A 97 10.47 1.56 21.15
CA ALA A 97 11.18 0.30 20.96
C ALA A 97 11.66 0.17 19.52
N HIS A 98 12.94 -0.17 19.33
CA HIS A 98 13.51 -0.42 18.02
C HIS A 98 13.19 -1.84 17.56
N ARG A 99 12.62 -1.95 16.35
CA ARG A 99 12.31 -3.22 15.68
C ARG A 99 13.46 -3.60 14.75
N THR A 100 14.54 -4.12 15.35
CA THR A 100 15.79 -4.42 14.64
C THR A 100 15.64 -5.45 13.52
N GLU A 101 14.66 -6.33 13.62
CA GLU A 101 14.31 -7.34 12.61
C GLU A 101 13.70 -6.73 11.35
N LEU A 102 13.28 -5.47 11.40
CA LEU A 102 12.73 -4.74 10.25
C LEU A 102 13.76 -3.79 9.61
N ASP A 103 14.99 -3.75 10.13
CA ASP A 103 16.02 -2.85 9.62
C ASP A 103 16.35 -3.17 8.16
N GLY A 104 16.48 -2.12 7.36
CA GLY A 104 16.73 -2.21 5.92
C GLY A 104 15.47 -2.25 5.05
N CYS A 105 14.28 -2.40 5.64
CA CYS A 105 13.02 -2.26 4.91
C CYS A 105 12.69 -0.78 4.68
N TYR A 106 12.17 -0.47 3.49
CA TYR A 106 11.72 0.89 3.13
C TYR A 106 10.23 0.95 2.78
N ASP A 107 9.62 -0.19 2.51
CA ASP A 107 8.22 -0.32 2.13
C ASP A 107 7.48 -1.25 3.08
N ILE A 108 6.16 -1.14 3.08
CA ILE A 108 5.23 -2.02 3.79
C ILE A 108 4.39 -2.77 2.77
N HIS A 109 4.13 -4.04 3.03
CA HIS A 109 3.10 -4.83 2.39
C HIS A 109 2.06 -5.26 3.43
N LEU A 110 0.83 -4.78 3.27
CA LEU A 110 -0.31 -5.18 4.09
C LEU A 110 -1.16 -6.19 3.29
N ALA A 111 -1.30 -7.40 3.81
CA ALA A 111 -1.83 -8.53 3.05
C ALA A 111 -3.29 -8.37 2.58
N CYS A 112 -4.07 -7.51 3.25
CA CYS A 112 -5.49 -7.30 2.95
C CYS A 112 -5.77 -6.18 1.93
N THR A 113 -4.75 -5.55 1.33
CA THR A 113 -4.91 -4.45 0.38
C THR A 113 -3.97 -4.54 -0.81
N PRO A 114 -4.42 -4.24 -2.04
CA PRO A 114 -3.53 -4.08 -3.19
C PRO A 114 -2.79 -2.73 -3.18
N PHE A 115 -3.24 -1.75 -2.38
CA PHE A 115 -2.67 -0.40 -2.36
C PHE A 115 -1.17 -0.41 -2.05
N THR A 116 -0.72 -1.24 -1.12
CA THR A 116 0.68 -1.22 -0.65
C THR A 116 1.70 -1.58 -1.73
N HIS A 117 1.31 -2.26 -2.80
CA HIS A 117 2.17 -2.45 -3.98
C HIS A 117 2.51 -1.13 -4.70
N THR A 118 1.67 -0.11 -4.56
CA THR A 118 1.91 1.23 -5.12
C THR A 118 3.17 1.88 -4.54
N LEU A 119 3.53 1.56 -3.30
CA LEU A 119 4.68 2.16 -2.60
C LEU A 119 5.99 1.90 -3.37
N PRO A 120 6.45 0.64 -3.57
CA PRO A 120 7.65 0.36 -4.34
C PRO A 120 7.50 0.73 -5.82
N ILE A 121 6.31 0.55 -6.42
CA ILE A 121 6.05 0.87 -7.82
C ILE A 121 6.32 2.36 -8.12
N ARG A 122 5.92 3.26 -7.22
CA ARG A 122 6.16 4.70 -7.37
C ARG A 122 7.55 5.13 -6.93
N ARG A 123 8.12 4.47 -5.93
CA ARG A 123 9.43 4.82 -5.37
C ARG A 123 10.60 4.38 -6.24
N LEU A 124 10.50 3.19 -6.83
CA LEU A 124 11.61 2.59 -7.59
C LEU A 124 11.77 3.24 -8.98
N PRO A 125 12.96 3.75 -9.33
CA PRO A 125 13.21 4.35 -10.64
C PRO A 125 13.52 3.29 -11.71
N LEU A 126 12.77 2.20 -11.77
CA LEU A 126 13.02 1.11 -12.71
C LEU A 126 12.59 1.48 -14.14
N LEU A 127 13.40 1.08 -15.10
CA LEU A 127 13.04 1.06 -16.51
C LEU A 127 12.40 -0.28 -16.89
N ASP A 128 11.69 -0.32 -18.01
CA ASP A 128 11.08 -1.54 -18.50
C ASP A 128 12.13 -2.66 -18.68
N GLY A 129 11.80 -3.85 -18.22
CA GLY A 129 12.68 -5.01 -18.17
C GLY A 129 13.64 -5.05 -16.97
N HIS A 130 13.65 -4.04 -16.08
CA HIS A 130 14.55 -4.02 -14.93
C HIS A 130 13.85 -4.55 -13.66
N THR A 131 14.68 -5.11 -12.79
CA THR A 131 14.27 -5.75 -11.54
C THR A 131 14.98 -5.11 -10.36
N ALA A 132 14.29 -5.00 -9.23
CA ALA A 132 14.87 -4.70 -7.92
C ALA A 132 14.40 -5.73 -6.90
N GLU A 133 15.31 -6.10 -5.99
CA GLU A 133 15.05 -7.02 -4.90
C GLU A 133 15.42 -6.33 -3.59
N PHE A 134 14.51 -6.35 -2.62
CA PHE A 134 14.66 -5.63 -1.36
C PHE A 134 13.72 -6.19 -0.28
N PRO A 135 14.07 -6.04 1.02
CA PRO A 135 13.21 -6.42 2.11
C PRO A 135 12.04 -5.45 2.27
N VAL A 136 10.87 -5.99 2.56
CA VAL A 136 9.61 -5.29 2.80
C VAL A 136 9.07 -5.70 4.16
N VAL A 137 8.51 -4.76 4.92
CA VAL A 137 7.76 -5.06 6.14
C VAL A 137 6.44 -5.68 5.75
N GLU A 138 6.31 -7.00 5.87
CA GLU A 138 5.05 -7.70 5.69
C GLU A 138 4.23 -7.69 6.96
N ILE A 139 2.94 -7.39 6.80
CA ILE A 139 1.97 -7.33 7.89
C ILE A 139 0.77 -8.20 7.53
N ASN A 140 0.54 -9.22 8.36
CA ASN A 140 -0.70 -9.97 8.37
C ASN A 140 -1.64 -9.34 9.41
N PRO A 141 -2.73 -8.68 9.00
CA PRO A 141 -3.59 -7.95 9.94
C PRO A 141 -4.42 -8.87 10.84
N ASP A 142 -4.70 -10.10 10.42
CA ASP A 142 -5.56 -11.02 11.17
C ASP A 142 -4.89 -11.49 12.46
N ILE A 143 -3.59 -11.78 12.40
CA ILE A 143 -2.80 -12.30 13.52
C ILE A 143 -1.76 -11.30 14.06
N LEU A 144 -1.69 -10.09 13.48
CA LEU A 144 -0.69 -9.05 13.79
C LEU A 144 0.76 -9.54 13.66
N GLU A 145 1.00 -10.45 12.73
CA GLU A 145 2.36 -10.85 12.40
C GLU A 145 3.03 -9.77 11.57
N VAL A 146 4.24 -9.37 11.99
CA VAL A 146 5.05 -8.36 11.33
C VAL A 146 6.46 -8.92 11.14
N GLN A 147 6.92 -9.03 9.91
CA GLN A 147 8.21 -9.59 9.56
C GLN A 147 8.84 -8.91 8.33
N ALA A 148 10.16 -9.02 8.18
CA ALA A 148 10.83 -8.61 6.95
C ALA A 148 10.87 -9.79 5.97
N VAL A 149 10.34 -9.58 4.76
CA VAL A 149 10.33 -10.58 3.67
C VAL A 149 10.95 -9.97 2.43
N MET A 150 11.78 -10.74 1.71
CA MET A 150 12.35 -10.30 0.44
C MET A 150 11.30 -10.32 -0.65
N HIS A 151 11.13 -9.17 -1.31
CA HIS A 151 10.30 -9.03 -2.49
C HIS A 151 11.16 -8.68 -3.70
N ARG A 152 10.77 -9.22 -4.84
CA ARG A 152 11.35 -8.90 -6.14
C ARG A 152 10.29 -8.24 -7.01
N TYR A 153 10.54 -7.02 -7.45
CA TYR A 153 9.69 -6.26 -8.36
C TYR A 153 10.38 -6.12 -9.70
N THR A 154 9.74 -6.61 -10.75
CA THR A 154 10.18 -6.43 -12.14
C THR A 154 9.20 -5.53 -12.86
N ARG A 155 9.68 -4.42 -13.42
CA ARG A 155 8.87 -3.60 -14.30
C ARG A 155 8.87 -4.20 -15.69
N THR A 156 7.78 -4.87 -16.07
CA THR A 156 7.65 -5.52 -17.40
C THR A 156 7.38 -4.47 -18.48
N THR A 157 6.47 -3.54 -18.22
CA THR A 157 6.18 -2.38 -19.08
C THR A 157 5.86 -1.16 -18.21
N ALA A 158 5.52 -0.03 -18.84
CA ALA A 158 5.11 1.18 -18.12
C ALA A 158 3.95 0.94 -17.12
N HIS A 159 3.08 -0.01 -17.39
CA HIS A 159 1.87 -0.28 -16.62
C HIS A 159 1.74 -1.73 -16.12
N VAL A 160 2.77 -2.56 -16.31
CA VAL A 160 2.75 -3.98 -15.89
C VAL A 160 3.98 -4.28 -15.05
N TRP A 161 3.74 -4.85 -13.89
CA TRP A 161 4.76 -5.26 -12.95
C TRP A 161 4.59 -6.73 -12.57
N THR A 162 5.70 -7.43 -12.42
CA THR A 162 5.74 -8.77 -11.82
C THR A 162 6.30 -8.65 -10.41
N VAL A 163 5.62 -9.29 -9.46
CA VAL A 163 6.01 -9.32 -8.06
C VAL A 163 6.20 -10.77 -7.64
N GLU A 164 7.34 -11.04 -7.02
CA GLU A 164 7.71 -12.35 -6.45
C GLU A 164 8.10 -12.14 -4.99
N ARG A 165 7.74 -13.10 -4.14
CA ARG A 165 8.15 -13.16 -2.73
C ARG A 165 9.09 -14.34 -2.54
N GLU A 166 10.06 -14.20 -1.63
CA GLU A 166 11.07 -15.25 -1.39
C GLU A 166 10.44 -16.56 -0.90
N ASP A 167 9.40 -16.47 -0.09
CA ASP A 167 8.69 -17.60 0.51
C ASP A 167 7.54 -18.16 -0.36
N ASP A 168 7.27 -17.53 -1.52
CA ASP A 168 6.21 -17.91 -2.43
C ASP A 168 6.82 -18.36 -3.77
N SER A 169 6.37 -19.52 -4.29
CA SER A 169 6.80 -20.00 -5.60
C SER A 169 6.04 -19.35 -6.76
N GLU A 170 5.03 -18.52 -6.47
CA GLU A 170 4.19 -17.88 -7.47
C GLU A 170 4.66 -16.44 -7.73
N SER A 171 4.77 -16.09 -9.01
CA SER A 171 4.90 -14.71 -9.44
C SER A 171 3.53 -14.13 -9.75
N ILE A 172 3.31 -12.88 -9.35
CA ILE A 172 2.05 -12.17 -9.55
C ILE A 172 2.27 -11.05 -10.55
N GLU A 173 1.45 -11.02 -11.60
CA GLU A 173 1.43 -9.91 -12.53
C GLU A 173 0.39 -8.88 -12.08
N LEU A 174 0.83 -7.63 -11.94
CA LEU A 174 0.00 -6.49 -11.53
C LEU A 174 -0.11 -5.49 -12.67
N GLU A 175 -1.32 -5.20 -13.12
CA GLU A 175 -1.60 -4.05 -13.98
C GLU A 175 -1.85 -2.81 -13.13
N VAL A 176 -1.21 -1.68 -13.49
CA VAL A 176 -1.37 -0.40 -12.81
C VAL A 176 -1.88 0.69 -13.74
N ASP A 177 -2.56 1.67 -13.16
CA ASP A 177 -3.05 2.85 -13.87
C ASP A 177 -1.95 3.93 -14.03
N GLU A 178 -2.34 5.07 -14.59
CA GLU A 178 -1.47 6.23 -14.78
C GLU A 178 -0.92 6.82 -13.48
N PHE A 179 -1.52 6.52 -12.34
CA PHE A 179 -1.06 6.91 -11.01
C PHE A 179 -0.15 5.84 -10.36
N GLY A 180 0.01 4.68 -10.98
CA GLY A 180 0.74 3.54 -10.42
C GLY A 180 -0.09 2.78 -9.37
N LEU A 181 -1.41 2.97 -9.35
CA LEU A 181 -2.33 2.21 -8.51
C LEU A 181 -2.73 0.92 -9.20
N VAL A 182 -2.72 -0.18 -8.44
CA VAL A 182 -3.10 -1.50 -8.97
C VAL A 182 -4.53 -1.47 -9.50
N ARG A 183 -4.73 -1.97 -10.73
CA ARG A 183 -6.04 -2.20 -11.34
C ARG A 183 -6.57 -3.56 -10.94
N ASP A 184 -5.84 -4.59 -11.34
CA ASP A 184 -6.18 -5.97 -11.05
C ASP A 184 -5.01 -6.66 -10.34
N TYR A 185 -5.35 -7.32 -9.26
CA TYR A 185 -4.50 -8.25 -8.54
C TYR A 185 -5.12 -9.64 -8.71
N PRO A 186 -4.60 -10.48 -9.63
CA PRO A 186 -5.23 -11.72 -10.00
C PRO A 186 -5.63 -12.58 -8.81
N SER A 187 -6.84 -13.12 -8.85
CA SER A 187 -7.43 -13.98 -7.82
C SER A 187 -7.66 -13.35 -6.44
N ARG A 188 -7.28 -12.07 -6.22
CA ARG A 188 -7.45 -11.39 -4.93
C ARG A 188 -8.34 -10.16 -5.03
N PHE A 189 -7.94 -9.15 -5.84
CA PHE A 189 -8.62 -7.86 -5.89
C PHE A 189 -8.81 -7.38 -7.33
N ARG A 190 -9.87 -6.62 -7.54
CA ARG A 190 -10.13 -5.91 -8.79
C ARG A 190 -10.58 -4.48 -8.50
N ARG A 191 -10.18 -3.55 -9.34
CA ARG A 191 -10.63 -2.16 -9.26
C ARG A 191 -12.14 -2.07 -9.49
N LEU A 192 -12.81 -1.34 -8.60
CA LEU A 192 -14.22 -0.98 -8.79
C LEU A 192 -14.34 0.36 -9.53
N ALA A 193 -15.44 0.53 -10.25
CA ALA A 193 -15.76 1.82 -10.87
C ALA A 193 -15.93 2.90 -9.78
N PRO A 194 -15.59 4.18 -10.06
CA PRO A 194 -15.92 5.28 -9.18
C PRO A 194 -17.41 5.29 -8.86
N ASP A 195 -17.77 5.58 -7.62
CA ASP A 195 -19.18 5.73 -7.25
C ASP A 195 -19.74 6.96 -7.97
N THR A 196 -20.78 6.76 -8.79
CA THR A 196 -21.42 7.85 -9.54
C THR A 196 -22.20 8.83 -8.64
N ARG A 197 -22.17 8.60 -7.31
CA ARG A 197 -22.87 9.46 -6.33
C ARG A 197 -22.08 10.68 -5.91
N ASP A 198 -20.77 10.73 -6.12
CA ASP A 198 -19.89 11.85 -5.71
C ASP A 198 -19.73 12.92 -6.80
N ALA A 199 -20.48 12.85 -7.89
CA ALA A 199 -20.45 13.78 -9.02
C ALA A 199 -21.62 14.78 -9.02
N SER A 200 -22.12 15.18 -7.84
CA SER A 200 -23.25 16.13 -7.76
C SER A 200 -22.93 17.32 -6.88
#